data_e80154b4b1b6e0fcff6dce25452cb597
#
_entry.id   e80154b4b1b6e0fcff6dce25452cb597
#
_cell.length_a   1.000
_cell.length_b   1.000
_cell.length_c   1.000
_cell.angle_alpha   90.00
_cell.angle_beta   90.00
_cell.angle_gamma   90.00
#
_symmetry.space_group_name_H-M   'P 1'
#
loop_
_entity.id
_entity.type
_entity.pdbx_description
1 polymer ?
#
loop_
_entity_poly.entity_id
_entity_poly.type
_entity_poly.pdbx_seq_one_letter_code
_entity_poly.pdbx_strand_id
1 'polypeptide(L)'
;HKTHWGIQALVDQFETNYACVRIYGLAKRILEGCLTCHKVNKRQLREKVQGGRELAKRPFERLQVDFTELPKVGRYQYLLVLVDHLTHFVEAFPVVRATAKMVIKILLEEIIPRYGTIAVIDSDRGPHFISKIIKETTELFGTKWEYHTPWHPQSSGKAERMNGEIKKHLTKLMVETLMNWVKCLPLALLYIRTQPRTDTGISPFEMLYGMPYDFGLLVEHPKVEDKILTEYIFELTKRRQELRKKGLVVQRPPLDISIHQIQPGDQVLIKT
;
A
#
# COMPACT_ATOMS: atom_id res chain seq x y z
N HIS A 1 -33.38 9.97 -16.10
CA HIS A 1 -32.48 10.07 -14.92
C HIS A 1 -33.22 10.61 -13.67
N LYS A 2 -34.41 10.07 -13.41
CA LYS A 2 -35.20 10.48 -12.23
C LYS A 2 -34.69 9.90 -10.90
N THR A 3 -33.98 8.79 -10.97
CA THR A 3 -33.47 8.02 -9.80
C THR A 3 -32.10 8.55 -9.29
N HIS A 4 -31.43 9.41 -10.03
CA HIS A 4 -30.09 9.92 -9.72
C HIS A 4 -29.01 8.84 -9.49
N TRP A 5 -29.19 7.67 -10.10
CA TRP A 5 -28.20 6.57 -10.04
C TRP A 5 -26.88 6.95 -10.70
N GLY A 6 -25.80 6.27 -10.27
CA GLY A 6 -24.50 6.39 -10.92
C GLY A 6 -24.51 5.88 -12.36
N ILE A 7 -23.45 6.18 -13.12
CA ILE A 7 -23.35 5.86 -14.57
C ILE A 7 -23.58 4.36 -14.79
N GLN A 8 -22.89 3.50 -14.06
CA GLN A 8 -22.98 2.05 -14.25
C GLN A 8 -24.40 1.52 -14.00
N ALA A 9 -24.99 1.88 -12.84
CA ALA A 9 -26.34 1.44 -12.52
C ALA A 9 -27.40 1.90 -13.55
N LEU A 10 -27.19 3.08 -14.15
CA LEU A 10 -28.06 3.59 -15.22
C LEU A 10 -27.88 2.79 -16.51
N VAL A 11 -26.65 2.40 -16.83
CA VAL A 11 -26.34 1.53 -17.98
C VAL A 11 -26.92 0.15 -17.76
N ASP A 12 -26.67 -0.49 -16.64
CA ASP A 12 -27.15 -1.84 -16.31
C ASP A 12 -28.68 -1.92 -16.39
N GLN A 13 -29.37 -0.92 -15.82
CA GLN A 13 -30.85 -0.83 -15.89
C GLN A 13 -31.34 -0.68 -17.34
N PHE A 14 -30.65 0.08 -18.18
CA PHE A 14 -31.03 0.25 -19.56
C PHE A 14 -30.82 -1.02 -20.37
N GLU A 15 -29.66 -1.69 -20.18
CA GLU A 15 -29.29 -2.90 -20.87
C GLU A 15 -30.17 -4.11 -20.53
N THR A 16 -30.91 -4.04 -19.39
CA THR A 16 -31.90 -5.07 -19.03
C THR A 16 -32.99 -5.20 -20.10
N ASN A 17 -33.36 -4.11 -20.79
CA ASN A 17 -34.47 -4.10 -21.73
C ASN A 17 -34.10 -3.63 -23.14
N TYR A 18 -32.96 -2.97 -23.30
CA TYR A 18 -32.56 -2.34 -24.56
C TYR A 18 -31.07 -2.51 -24.82
N ALA A 19 -30.70 -2.67 -26.08
CA ALA A 19 -29.31 -2.61 -26.52
C ALA A 19 -29.02 -1.27 -27.22
N CYS A 20 -27.99 -0.55 -26.82
CA CYS A 20 -27.59 0.70 -27.45
C CYS A 20 -26.06 0.84 -27.51
N VAL A 21 -25.58 1.11 -28.71
CA VAL A 21 -24.15 1.39 -28.90
C VAL A 21 -23.77 2.69 -28.19
N ARG A 22 -22.67 2.66 -27.41
CA ARG A 22 -22.15 3.79 -26.64
C ARG A 22 -23.07 4.29 -25.50
N ILE A 23 -23.92 3.40 -24.95
CA ILE A 23 -24.82 3.73 -23.84
C ILE A 23 -24.10 4.36 -22.66
N TYR A 24 -22.88 3.89 -22.32
CA TYR A 24 -22.07 4.45 -21.26
C TYR A 24 -21.75 5.94 -21.46
N GLY A 25 -21.41 6.34 -22.67
CA GLY A 25 -21.16 7.75 -23.02
C GLY A 25 -22.41 8.61 -22.93
N LEU A 26 -23.57 8.06 -23.26
CA LEU A 26 -24.87 8.75 -23.09
C LEU A 26 -25.23 8.90 -21.62
N ALA A 27 -25.11 7.84 -20.84
CA ALA A 27 -25.35 7.86 -19.39
C ALA A 27 -24.44 8.88 -18.69
N LYS A 28 -23.17 8.93 -19.07
CA LYS A 28 -22.21 9.91 -18.54
C LYS A 28 -22.65 11.34 -18.82
N ARG A 29 -23.01 11.69 -20.05
CA ARG A 29 -23.51 13.03 -20.42
C ARG A 29 -24.77 13.40 -19.66
N ILE A 30 -25.70 12.46 -19.48
CA ILE A 30 -26.95 12.70 -18.71
C ILE A 30 -26.61 13.02 -17.25
N LEU A 31 -25.69 12.30 -16.62
CA LEU A 31 -25.26 12.59 -15.26
C LEU A 31 -24.55 13.94 -15.15
N GLU A 32 -23.67 14.24 -16.09
CA GLU A 32 -22.92 15.50 -16.14
C GLU A 32 -23.85 16.71 -16.35
N GLY A 33 -24.98 16.54 -17.02
CA GLY A 33 -26.01 17.56 -17.16
C GLY A 33 -26.97 17.71 -15.99
N CYS A 34 -26.92 16.82 -15.00
CA CYS A 34 -27.86 16.85 -13.88
C CYS A 34 -27.42 17.80 -12.77
N LEU A 35 -28.10 18.94 -12.64
CA LEU A 35 -27.82 19.94 -11.59
C LEU A 35 -27.91 19.40 -10.17
N THR A 36 -28.87 18.50 -9.90
CA THR A 36 -29.03 17.87 -8.58
C THR A 36 -27.85 16.99 -8.24
N CYS A 37 -27.42 16.13 -9.17
CA CYS A 37 -26.21 15.31 -9.00
C CYS A 37 -24.96 16.18 -8.84
N HIS A 38 -24.88 17.29 -9.55
CA HIS A 38 -23.77 18.23 -9.40
C HIS A 38 -23.70 18.90 -8.03
N LYS A 39 -24.85 19.22 -7.44
CA LYS A 39 -24.91 19.85 -6.10
C LYS A 39 -24.67 18.86 -4.97
N VAL A 40 -25.16 17.64 -5.11
CA VAL A 40 -25.16 16.63 -4.03
C VAL A 40 -23.95 15.73 -4.11
N ASN A 41 -23.57 15.28 -5.31
CA ASN A 41 -22.38 14.49 -5.47
C ASN A 41 -21.17 15.42 -5.25
N LYS A 42 -20.50 15.26 -4.12
CA LYS A 42 -19.21 15.94 -3.91
C LYS A 42 -18.28 15.52 -5.05
N ARG A 43 -18.26 16.27 -6.13
CA ARG A 43 -17.16 16.22 -7.08
C ARG A 43 -15.93 16.59 -6.27
N GLN A 44 -15.23 15.58 -5.84
CA GLN A 44 -13.83 15.75 -5.56
C GLN A 44 -13.15 15.98 -6.92
N LEU A 45 -13.23 17.22 -7.41
CA LEU A 45 -12.19 17.78 -8.24
C LEU A 45 -10.96 17.87 -7.32
N ARG A 46 -10.47 16.71 -6.93
CA ARG A 46 -9.10 16.58 -6.51
C ARG A 46 -8.32 16.73 -7.80
N GLU A 47 -7.94 17.95 -8.12
CA GLU A 47 -6.68 18.13 -8.82
C GLU A 47 -5.72 17.24 -8.06
N LYS A 48 -5.31 16.16 -8.69
CA LYS A 48 -4.31 15.27 -8.13
C LYS A 48 -3.01 16.05 -8.21
N VAL A 49 -2.77 16.90 -7.24
CA VAL A 49 -1.44 17.46 -7.03
C VAL A 49 -0.56 16.24 -6.77
N GLN A 50 0.14 15.85 -7.81
CA GLN A 50 1.02 14.69 -7.79
C GLN A 50 2.30 15.13 -7.08
N GLY A 51 2.27 15.16 -5.76
CA GLY A 51 3.48 15.16 -4.96
C GLY A 51 4.01 13.73 -4.90
N GLY A 52 5.28 13.53 -5.16
CA GLY A 52 5.95 12.24 -5.00
C GLY A 52 7.04 12.35 -3.95
N ARG A 53 7.37 11.23 -3.33
CA ARG A 53 8.57 11.08 -2.50
C ARG A 53 9.71 10.60 -3.38
N GLU A 54 10.92 10.75 -2.88
CA GLU A 54 12.08 10.11 -3.47
C GLU A 54 11.80 8.61 -3.66
N LEU A 55 12.12 8.09 -4.83
CA LEU A 55 11.81 6.72 -5.21
C LEU A 55 12.78 5.75 -4.52
N ALA A 56 12.25 4.65 -3.98
CA ALA A 56 13.07 3.57 -3.47
C ALA A 56 13.74 2.81 -4.64
N LYS A 57 15.04 2.57 -4.54
CA LYS A 57 15.84 1.90 -5.56
C LYS A 57 16.02 0.41 -5.31
N ARG A 58 15.79 -0.04 -4.07
CA ARG A 58 15.84 -1.44 -3.66
C ARG A 58 14.68 -1.78 -2.72
N PRO A 59 14.30 -3.08 -2.62
CA PRO A 59 13.33 -3.51 -1.62
C PRO A 59 13.78 -3.13 -0.20
N PHE A 60 12.84 -2.77 0.64
CA PHE A 60 13.05 -2.35 2.03
C PHE A 60 14.02 -1.17 2.24
N GLU A 61 14.27 -0.37 1.19
CA GLU A 61 15.00 0.89 1.34
C GLU A 61 14.15 1.96 2.02
N ARG A 62 12.87 2.01 1.67
CA ARG A 62 11.90 2.94 2.27
C ARG A 62 10.67 2.17 2.74
N LEU A 63 10.33 2.32 4.02
CA LEU A 63 9.17 1.68 4.63
C LEU A 63 8.16 2.71 5.09
N GLN A 64 6.89 2.38 4.97
CA GLN A 64 5.83 3.07 5.68
C GLN A 64 5.36 2.20 6.85
N VAL A 65 5.26 2.80 8.03
CA VAL A 65 4.91 2.12 9.27
C VAL A 65 3.67 2.75 9.87
N ASP A 66 2.75 1.90 10.33
CA ASP A 66 1.52 2.33 10.97
C ASP A 66 1.03 1.30 11.99
N PHE A 67 0.25 1.76 12.98
CA PHE A 67 -0.48 0.89 13.90
C PHE A 67 -1.95 0.86 13.55
N THR A 68 -2.54 -0.32 13.56
CA THR A 68 -3.99 -0.46 13.50
C THR A 68 -4.50 -1.24 14.69
N GLU A 69 -5.60 -0.77 15.27
CA GLU A 69 -6.28 -1.45 16.36
C GLU A 69 -7.22 -2.53 15.81
N LEU A 70 -7.24 -3.68 16.48
CA LEU A 70 -8.07 -4.83 16.18
C LEU A 70 -8.78 -5.32 17.46
N PRO A 71 -9.84 -6.10 17.35
CA PRO A 71 -10.49 -6.69 18.52
C PRO A 71 -9.49 -7.44 19.39
N LYS A 72 -9.55 -7.24 20.71
CA LYS A 72 -8.62 -7.85 21.66
C LYS A 72 -8.72 -9.37 21.62
N VAL A 73 -7.58 -10.02 21.42
CA VAL A 73 -7.45 -11.49 21.45
C VAL A 73 -6.30 -11.86 22.39
N GLY A 74 -6.63 -12.43 23.53
CA GLY A 74 -5.63 -12.68 24.58
C GLY A 74 -4.98 -11.38 25.03
N ARG A 75 -3.67 -11.26 24.83
CA ARG A 75 -2.91 -10.04 25.13
C ARG A 75 -2.78 -9.06 23.97
N TYR A 76 -3.12 -9.48 22.75
CA TYR A 76 -2.93 -8.68 21.53
C TYR A 76 -4.15 -7.83 21.23
N GLN A 77 -3.91 -6.56 20.91
CA GLN A 77 -4.94 -5.60 20.53
C GLN A 77 -4.54 -4.75 19.32
N TYR A 78 -3.25 -4.62 19.07
CA TYR A 78 -2.72 -3.80 17.97
C TYR A 78 -1.97 -4.67 16.96
N LEU A 79 -1.93 -4.18 15.75
CA LEU A 79 -1.11 -4.72 14.67
C LEU A 79 -0.15 -3.62 14.21
N LEU A 80 1.15 -3.85 14.27
CA LEU A 80 2.14 -3.00 13.64
C LEU A 80 2.29 -3.46 12.20
N VAL A 81 2.05 -2.58 11.26
CA VAL A 81 2.09 -2.85 9.81
C VAL A 81 3.23 -2.06 9.19
N LEU A 82 4.08 -2.73 8.42
CA LEU A 82 5.19 -2.15 7.68
C LEU A 82 5.01 -2.48 6.19
N VAL A 83 5.04 -1.46 5.34
CA VAL A 83 4.84 -1.62 3.88
C VAL A 83 6.04 -1.10 3.14
N ASP A 84 6.65 -1.93 2.33
CA ASP A 84 7.73 -1.50 1.43
C ASP A 84 7.22 -0.59 0.31
N HIS A 85 7.94 0.50 0.07
CA HIS A 85 7.54 1.48 -0.94
C HIS A 85 7.71 0.97 -2.37
N LEU A 86 8.71 0.14 -2.65
CA LEU A 86 9.00 -0.36 -3.98
C LEU A 86 8.12 -1.55 -4.35
N THR A 87 8.15 -2.59 -3.53
CA THR A 87 7.49 -3.86 -3.84
C THR A 87 6.05 -3.93 -3.35
N HIS A 88 5.66 -3.04 -2.42
CA HIS A 88 4.42 -3.12 -1.64
C HIS A 88 4.30 -4.39 -0.79
N PHE A 89 5.42 -5.07 -0.58
CA PHE A 89 5.47 -6.19 0.34
C PHE A 89 5.13 -5.70 1.75
N VAL A 90 4.29 -6.46 2.45
CA VAL A 90 3.81 -6.11 3.77
C VAL A 90 4.33 -7.07 4.81
N GLU A 91 4.85 -6.53 5.90
CA GLU A 91 5.06 -7.23 7.16
C GLU A 91 4.07 -6.70 8.20
N ALA A 92 3.56 -7.58 9.05
CA ALA A 92 2.66 -7.17 10.10
C ALA A 92 2.81 -8.05 11.34
N PHE A 93 2.84 -7.42 12.52
CA PHE A 93 3.15 -8.07 13.79
C PHE A 93 2.08 -7.75 14.83
N PRO A 94 1.47 -8.80 15.46
CA PRO A 94 0.57 -8.59 16.59
C PRO A 94 1.35 -8.03 17.79
N VAL A 95 0.87 -6.95 18.36
CA VAL A 95 1.49 -6.33 19.53
C VAL A 95 0.49 -6.03 20.63
N VAL A 96 0.97 -6.02 21.87
CA VAL A 96 0.14 -5.79 23.05
C VAL A 96 -0.22 -4.31 23.19
N ARG A 97 0.72 -3.43 22.87
CA ARG A 97 0.58 -1.98 22.98
C ARG A 97 1.29 -1.29 21.82
N ALA A 98 0.70 -0.24 21.31
CA ALA A 98 1.33 0.63 20.32
C ALA A 98 2.36 1.54 21.04
N THR A 99 3.63 1.14 21.03
CA THR A 99 4.72 1.88 21.68
C THR A 99 5.97 1.94 20.82
N ALA A 100 6.75 3.01 20.97
CA ALA A 100 8.03 3.18 20.29
C ALA A 100 9.00 2.02 20.56
N LYS A 101 9.05 1.51 21.79
CA LYS A 101 9.89 0.37 22.17
C LYS A 101 9.55 -0.89 21.36
N MET A 102 8.24 -1.12 21.09
CA MET A 102 7.80 -2.25 20.28
C MET A 102 8.17 -2.09 18.82
N VAL A 103 8.08 -0.88 18.27
CA VAL A 103 8.52 -0.57 16.90
C VAL A 103 10.00 -0.89 16.74
N ILE A 104 10.84 -0.36 17.62
CA ILE A 104 12.29 -0.60 17.59
C ILE A 104 12.61 -2.09 17.73
N LYS A 105 11.96 -2.78 18.67
CA LYS A 105 12.15 -4.23 18.85
C LYS A 105 11.89 -4.99 17.55
N ILE A 106 10.76 -4.73 16.89
CA ILE A 106 10.39 -5.42 15.65
C ILE A 106 11.36 -5.06 14.52
N LEU A 107 11.77 -3.80 14.41
CA LEU A 107 12.77 -3.40 13.41
C LEU A 107 14.09 -4.17 13.60
N LEU A 108 14.57 -4.30 14.82
CA LEU A 108 15.85 -4.95 15.14
C LEU A 108 15.79 -6.47 15.04
N GLU A 109 14.71 -7.10 15.49
CA GLU A 109 14.62 -8.56 15.57
C GLU A 109 14.07 -9.19 14.28
N GLU A 110 13.18 -8.48 13.55
CA GLU A 110 12.44 -9.07 12.45
C GLU A 110 12.76 -8.45 11.09
N ILE A 111 12.93 -7.14 11.00
CA ILE A 111 13.05 -6.45 9.71
C ILE A 111 14.51 -6.35 9.26
N ILE A 112 15.36 -5.75 10.07
CA ILE A 112 16.77 -5.54 9.71
C ILE A 112 17.50 -6.86 9.42
N PRO A 113 17.34 -7.94 10.22
CA PRO A 113 18.02 -9.19 9.94
C PRO A 113 17.60 -9.88 8.64
N ARG A 114 16.38 -9.63 8.16
CA ARG A 114 15.84 -10.25 6.94
C ARG A 114 16.10 -9.44 5.68
N TYR A 115 16.04 -8.12 5.79
CA TYR A 115 15.99 -7.22 4.62
C TYR A 115 17.13 -6.21 4.57
N GLY A 116 17.97 -6.16 5.62
CA GLY A 116 19.06 -5.19 5.75
C GLY A 116 18.61 -3.85 6.34
N THR A 117 19.54 -2.91 6.40
CA THR A 117 19.29 -1.57 6.93
C THR A 117 18.33 -0.78 6.04
N ILE A 118 17.42 -0.04 6.69
CA ILE A 118 16.40 0.77 6.03
C ILE A 118 16.95 2.20 5.92
N ALA A 119 16.89 2.80 4.74
CA ALA A 119 17.34 4.18 4.56
C ALA A 119 16.33 5.18 5.13
N VAL A 120 15.03 4.96 4.87
CA VAL A 120 13.98 5.88 5.29
C VAL A 120 12.76 5.13 5.83
N ILE A 121 12.25 5.57 6.96
CA ILE A 121 10.98 5.09 7.53
C ILE A 121 10.01 6.26 7.60
N ASP A 122 8.82 6.04 7.10
CA ASP A 122 7.71 7.00 7.10
C ASP A 122 6.63 6.58 8.08
N SER A 123 6.13 7.51 8.89
CA SER A 123 4.97 7.28 9.76
C SER A 123 4.10 8.53 9.89
N ASP A 124 2.95 8.38 10.53
CA ASP A 124 2.21 9.51 11.05
C ASP A 124 2.95 10.15 12.24
N ARG A 125 2.37 11.22 12.80
CA ARG A 125 2.87 11.89 13.99
C ARG A 125 2.27 11.34 15.29
N GLY A 126 1.95 10.05 15.31
CA GLY A 126 1.47 9.40 16.52
C GLY A 126 2.53 9.44 17.65
N PRO A 127 2.11 9.52 18.92
CA PRO A 127 3.02 9.61 20.07
C PRO A 127 3.96 8.39 20.19
N HIS A 128 3.55 7.27 19.61
CA HIS A 128 4.33 6.04 19.55
C HIS A 128 5.45 6.07 18.49
N PHE A 129 5.45 7.04 17.58
CA PHE A 129 6.52 7.26 16.61
C PHE A 129 7.39 8.47 16.96
N ILE A 130 6.85 9.45 17.68
CA ILE A 130 7.59 10.64 18.15
C ILE A 130 8.21 10.33 19.50
N SER A 131 9.37 9.69 19.53
CA SER A 131 10.03 9.34 20.77
C SER A 131 11.55 9.42 20.63
N LYS A 132 12.20 9.79 21.76
CA LYS A 132 13.66 9.88 21.85
C LYS A 132 14.33 8.56 21.49
N ILE A 133 13.76 7.42 21.92
CA ILE A 133 14.32 6.09 21.65
C ILE A 133 14.30 5.76 20.13
N ILE A 134 13.25 6.15 19.41
CA ILE A 134 13.21 5.98 17.96
C ILE A 134 14.32 6.79 17.31
N LYS A 135 14.43 8.07 17.66
CA LYS A 135 15.43 8.97 17.10
C LYS A 135 16.85 8.44 17.32
N GLU A 136 17.21 8.14 18.55
CA GLU A 136 18.54 7.64 18.90
C GLU A 136 18.85 6.30 18.21
N THR A 137 17.88 5.37 18.17
CA THR A 137 18.11 4.06 17.54
C THR A 137 18.23 4.19 16.02
N THR A 138 17.40 5.00 15.38
CA THR A 138 17.45 5.16 13.91
C THR A 138 18.71 5.91 13.48
N GLU A 139 19.21 6.85 14.25
CA GLU A 139 20.49 7.53 14.03
C GLU A 139 21.67 6.54 14.05
N LEU A 140 21.68 5.56 14.95
CA LEU A 140 22.71 4.52 15.02
C LEU A 140 22.77 3.64 13.75
N PHE A 141 21.63 3.42 13.08
CA PHE A 141 21.55 2.63 11.85
C PHE A 141 21.62 3.48 10.58
N GLY A 142 21.81 4.79 10.69
CA GLY A 142 21.78 5.71 9.55
C GLY A 142 20.39 5.79 8.88
N THR A 143 19.32 5.43 9.60
CA THR A 143 17.95 5.45 9.12
C THR A 143 17.35 6.83 9.35
N LYS A 144 16.80 7.46 8.31
CA LYS A 144 16.05 8.70 8.43
C LYS A 144 14.58 8.40 8.75
N TRP A 145 14.05 9.02 9.80
CA TRP A 145 12.61 8.93 10.11
C TRP A 145 11.88 10.17 9.60
N GLU A 146 10.90 9.98 8.73
CA GLU A 146 10.09 11.04 8.13
C GLU A 146 8.65 10.98 8.65
N TYR A 147 8.12 12.12 9.09
CA TYR A 147 6.75 12.22 9.57
C TYR A 147 5.84 12.83 8.52
N HIS A 148 4.67 12.24 8.32
CA HIS A 148 3.67 12.80 7.44
C HIS A 148 3.12 14.11 7.98
N THR A 149 2.93 15.07 7.08
CA THR A 149 2.23 16.31 7.41
C THR A 149 0.72 16.03 7.48
N PRO A 150 0.00 16.50 8.50
CA PRO A 150 -1.44 16.20 8.70
C PRO A 150 -2.34 16.55 7.52
N TRP A 151 -1.93 17.50 6.69
CA TRP A 151 -2.70 18.04 5.56
C TRP A 151 -2.40 17.39 4.20
N HIS A 152 -1.54 16.38 4.15
CA HIS A 152 -1.24 15.62 2.94
C HIS A 152 -1.65 14.14 3.08
N PRO A 153 -2.95 13.83 2.99
CA PRO A 153 -3.46 12.46 3.16
C PRO A 153 -2.93 11.47 2.10
N GLN A 154 -2.35 11.98 1.02
CA GLN A 154 -1.74 11.11 0.00
C GLN A 154 -0.42 10.49 0.45
N SER A 155 0.25 11.05 1.45
CA SER A 155 1.53 10.55 1.95
C SER A 155 1.36 9.36 2.90
N SER A 156 0.26 9.25 3.64
CA SER A 156 -0.06 8.12 4.54
C SER A 156 -0.86 6.99 3.87
N GLY A 157 -1.31 7.20 2.65
CA GLY A 157 -2.30 6.36 2.00
C GLY A 157 -1.87 4.92 1.66
N LYS A 158 -0.58 4.55 1.74
CA LYS A 158 -0.15 3.16 1.48
C LYS A 158 -0.45 2.27 2.69
N ALA A 159 0.03 2.65 3.88
CA ALA A 159 -0.21 1.88 5.09
C ALA A 159 -1.69 1.86 5.47
N GLU A 160 -2.40 2.98 5.33
CA GLU A 160 -3.83 3.05 5.56
C GLU A 160 -4.63 2.10 4.64
N ARG A 161 -4.32 2.08 3.34
CA ARG A 161 -4.91 1.13 2.41
C ARG A 161 -4.55 -0.31 2.75
N MET A 162 -3.31 -0.57 3.11
CA MET A 162 -2.85 -1.89 3.53
C MET A 162 -3.55 -2.36 4.80
N ASN A 163 -3.75 -1.48 5.78
CA ASN A 163 -4.55 -1.77 6.97
C ASN A 163 -5.98 -2.18 6.61
N GLY A 164 -6.60 -1.50 5.64
CA GLY A 164 -7.91 -1.86 5.10
C GLY A 164 -7.92 -3.24 4.43
N GLU A 165 -6.93 -3.54 3.60
CA GLU A 165 -6.81 -4.85 2.94
C GLU A 165 -6.55 -5.97 3.95
N ILE A 166 -5.66 -5.77 4.93
CA ILE A 166 -5.43 -6.75 6.00
C ILE A 166 -6.72 -7.02 6.77
N LYS A 167 -7.43 -5.98 7.22
CA LYS A 167 -8.70 -6.13 7.94
C LYS A 167 -9.74 -6.91 7.12
N LYS A 168 -9.85 -6.63 5.84
CA LYS A 168 -10.76 -7.31 4.91
C LYS A 168 -10.43 -8.80 4.76
N HIS A 169 -9.15 -9.14 4.57
CA HIS A 169 -8.71 -10.55 4.48
C HIS A 169 -8.90 -11.28 5.81
N LEU A 170 -8.55 -10.64 6.93
CA LEU A 170 -8.77 -11.21 8.26
C LEU A 170 -10.26 -11.49 8.51
N THR A 171 -11.15 -10.55 8.19
CA THR A 171 -12.61 -10.74 8.37
C THR A 171 -13.10 -11.96 7.60
N LYS A 172 -12.69 -12.11 6.33
CA LYS A 172 -13.07 -13.27 5.51
C LYS A 172 -12.59 -14.58 6.13
N LEU A 173 -11.29 -14.64 6.47
CA LEU A 173 -10.69 -15.83 7.05
C LEU A 173 -11.30 -16.19 8.43
N MET A 174 -11.58 -15.20 9.26
CA MET A 174 -12.24 -15.43 10.55
C MET A 174 -13.65 -16.02 10.38
N VAL A 175 -14.39 -15.58 9.37
CA VAL A 175 -15.72 -16.14 9.06
C VAL A 175 -15.61 -17.57 8.52
N GLU A 176 -14.64 -17.83 7.64
CA GLU A 176 -14.45 -19.16 7.03
C GLU A 176 -13.91 -20.19 8.02
N THR A 177 -12.94 -19.79 8.85
CA THR A 177 -12.21 -20.74 9.72
C THR A 177 -12.68 -20.79 11.15
N LEU A 178 -13.52 -19.83 11.56
CA LEU A 178 -13.93 -19.61 12.95
C LEU A 178 -12.74 -19.38 13.92
N MET A 179 -11.59 -19.01 13.39
CA MET A 179 -10.38 -18.68 14.15
C MET A 179 -10.32 -17.18 14.43
N ASN A 180 -9.53 -16.80 15.46
CA ASN A 180 -9.29 -15.39 15.74
C ASN A 180 -8.26 -14.78 14.77
N TRP A 181 -8.24 -13.43 14.70
CA TRP A 181 -7.41 -12.72 13.76
C TRP A 181 -5.89 -12.99 13.91
N VAL A 182 -5.40 -13.28 15.12
CA VAL A 182 -3.99 -13.59 15.35
C VAL A 182 -3.59 -14.87 14.63
N LYS A 183 -4.45 -15.90 14.69
CA LYS A 183 -4.22 -17.18 13.98
C LYS A 183 -4.42 -17.05 12.47
N CYS A 184 -5.33 -16.18 12.03
CA CYS A 184 -5.58 -15.93 10.59
C CYS A 184 -4.52 -15.03 9.94
N LEU A 185 -3.76 -14.25 10.71
CA LEU A 185 -2.84 -13.24 10.18
C LEU A 185 -1.79 -13.80 9.20
N PRO A 186 -1.09 -14.91 9.47
CA PRO A 186 -0.11 -15.45 8.53
C PRO A 186 -0.71 -15.74 7.14
N LEU A 187 -1.91 -16.30 7.11
CA LEU A 187 -2.61 -16.62 5.88
C LEU A 187 -3.13 -15.36 5.15
N ALA A 188 -3.62 -14.38 5.91
CA ALA A 188 -4.01 -13.09 5.36
C ALA A 188 -2.83 -12.38 4.68
N LEU A 189 -1.66 -12.39 5.34
CA LEU A 189 -0.43 -11.84 4.78
C LEU A 189 0.04 -12.61 3.54
N LEU A 190 -0.05 -13.93 3.55
CA LEU A 190 0.26 -14.76 2.39
C LEU A 190 -0.60 -14.34 1.19
N TYR A 191 -1.91 -14.23 1.36
CA TYR A 191 -2.82 -13.84 0.26
C TYR A 191 -2.51 -12.44 -0.28
N ILE A 192 -2.26 -11.47 0.60
CA ILE A 192 -1.91 -10.10 0.17
C ILE A 192 -0.58 -10.08 -0.58
N ARG A 193 0.43 -10.81 -0.09
CA ARG A 193 1.77 -10.85 -0.69
C ARG A 193 1.79 -11.53 -2.06
N THR A 194 0.93 -12.51 -2.27
CA THR A 194 0.90 -13.33 -3.50
C THR A 194 -0.15 -12.87 -4.52
N GLN A 195 -1.05 -11.97 -4.13
CA GLN A 195 -2.05 -11.42 -5.04
C GLN A 195 -1.40 -10.48 -6.07
N PRO A 196 -1.56 -10.73 -7.38
CA PRO A 196 -1.10 -9.80 -8.40
C PRO A 196 -1.78 -8.44 -8.27
N ARG A 197 -1.01 -7.38 -8.39
CA ARG A 197 -1.50 -6.01 -8.33
C ARG A 197 -2.12 -5.63 -9.67
N THR A 198 -3.22 -4.89 -9.63
CA THR A 198 -3.95 -4.46 -10.84
C THR A 198 -3.17 -3.50 -11.73
N ASP A 199 -2.22 -2.74 -11.15
CA ASP A 199 -1.42 -1.74 -11.85
C ASP A 199 -0.18 -2.34 -12.57
N THR A 200 0.36 -3.44 -12.06
CA THR A 200 1.58 -4.08 -12.60
C THR A 200 1.34 -5.50 -13.12
N GLY A 201 0.26 -6.15 -12.70
CA GLY A 201 0.03 -7.59 -12.93
C GLY A 201 1.01 -8.50 -12.16
N ILE A 202 1.80 -7.96 -11.24
CA ILE A 202 2.88 -8.64 -10.52
C ILE A 202 2.57 -8.60 -9.02
N SER A 203 2.77 -9.71 -8.33
CA SER A 203 2.56 -9.77 -6.88
C SER A 203 3.70 -9.11 -6.10
N PRO A 204 3.45 -8.60 -4.88
CA PRO A 204 4.50 -8.14 -3.97
C PRO A 204 5.57 -9.19 -3.71
N PHE A 205 5.18 -10.46 -3.62
CA PHE A 205 6.09 -11.59 -3.46
C PHE A 205 7.05 -11.71 -4.65
N GLU A 206 6.51 -11.70 -5.85
CA GLU A 206 7.29 -11.78 -7.07
C GLU A 206 8.23 -10.56 -7.23
N MET A 207 7.76 -9.37 -6.87
CA MET A 207 8.58 -8.15 -6.85
C MET A 207 9.77 -8.26 -5.89
N LEU A 208 9.59 -8.90 -4.74
CA LEU A 208 10.63 -9.04 -3.73
C LEU A 208 11.62 -10.17 -4.06
N TYR A 209 11.10 -11.36 -4.39
CA TYR A 209 11.92 -12.57 -4.56
C TYR A 209 12.34 -12.84 -5.99
N GLY A 210 11.71 -12.19 -6.98
CA GLY A 210 12.03 -12.34 -8.39
C GLY A 210 11.35 -13.51 -9.09
N MET A 211 10.51 -14.26 -8.36
CA MET A 211 9.75 -15.40 -8.88
C MET A 211 8.34 -15.41 -8.28
N PRO A 212 7.32 -15.93 -9.00
CA PRO A 212 5.99 -16.10 -8.45
C PRO A 212 6.01 -17.07 -7.26
N TYR A 213 5.03 -16.92 -6.36
CA TYR A 213 4.84 -17.87 -5.26
C TYR A 213 4.36 -19.21 -5.80
N ASP A 214 5.04 -20.30 -5.41
CA ASP A 214 4.62 -21.64 -5.78
C ASP A 214 3.53 -22.14 -4.82
N PHE A 215 2.34 -22.33 -5.35
CA PHE A 215 1.20 -22.90 -4.61
C PHE A 215 1.18 -24.42 -4.60
N GLY A 216 2.26 -25.10 -5.03
CA GLY A 216 2.31 -26.55 -5.13
C GLY A 216 1.44 -27.13 -6.24
N LEU A 217 0.99 -26.30 -7.18
CA LEU A 217 0.40 -26.76 -8.42
C LEU A 217 1.55 -27.39 -9.20
N LEU A 218 1.43 -28.70 -9.51
CA LEU A 218 2.45 -29.51 -10.16
C LEU A 218 2.95 -28.87 -11.48
N VAL A 219 3.87 -27.93 -11.36
CA VAL A 219 4.76 -27.54 -12.42
C VAL A 219 5.98 -28.45 -12.24
N GLU A 220 6.20 -29.38 -13.15
CA GLU A 220 7.44 -30.14 -13.18
C GLU A 220 8.60 -29.15 -13.29
N HIS A 221 9.26 -28.89 -12.17
CA HIS A 221 10.50 -28.13 -12.19
C HIS A 221 11.57 -29.01 -12.84
N PRO A 222 12.21 -28.60 -13.92
CA PRO A 222 13.30 -29.36 -14.51
C PRO A 222 14.40 -29.56 -13.44
N LYS A 223 14.89 -30.79 -13.31
CA LYS A 223 16.02 -31.09 -12.44
C LYS A 223 17.21 -30.23 -12.87
N VAL A 224 17.73 -29.45 -11.92
CA VAL A 224 18.78 -28.47 -12.18
C VAL A 224 20.12 -29.18 -12.31
N GLU A 225 20.69 -29.18 -13.51
CA GLU A 225 22.11 -29.51 -13.74
C GLU A 225 22.98 -28.25 -13.51
N ASP A 226 24.27 -28.39 -13.17
CA ASP A 226 25.16 -27.28 -12.79
C ASP A 226 25.25 -26.16 -13.84
N LYS A 227 25.16 -26.49 -15.12
CA LYS A 227 25.06 -25.50 -16.23
C LYS A 227 23.79 -24.65 -16.14
N ILE A 228 22.70 -25.25 -15.69
CA ILE A 228 21.37 -24.64 -15.57
C ILE A 228 21.38 -23.64 -14.41
N LEU A 229 22.16 -23.87 -13.36
CA LEU A 229 22.25 -22.95 -12.21
C LEU A 229 22.79 -21.57 -12.62
N THR A 230 23.79 -21.52 -13.49
CA THR A 230 24.35 -20.24 -13.99
C THR A 230 23.34 -19.50 -14.86
N GLU A 231 22.65 -20.21 -15.77
CA GLU A 231 21.57 -19.63 -16.57
C GLU A 231 20.42 -19.17 -15.70
N TYR A 232 20.02 -19.96 -14.71
CA TYR A 232 18.99 -19.59 -13.74
C TYR A 232 19.34 -18.30 -12.97
N ILE A 233 20.56 -18.18 -12.46
CA ILE A 233 21.01 -16.97 -11.75
C ILE A 233 21.01 -15.76 -12.69
N PHE A 234 21.41 -15.94 -13.93
CA PHE A 234 21.39 -14.87 -14.94
C PHE A 234 19.97 -14.41 -15.23
N GLU A 235 19.04 -15.34 -15.52
CA GLU A 235 17.64 -15.03 -15.78
C GLU A 235 16.94 -14.43 -14.55
N LEU A 236 17.24 -14.93 -13.35
CA LEU A 236 16.73 -14.34 -12.11
C LEU A 236 17.19 -12.89 -11.92
N THR A 237 18.46 -12.61 -12.23
CA THR A 237 19.01 -11.25 -12.13
C THR A 237 18.35 -10.33 -13.15
N LYS A 238 18.18 -10.77 -14.38
CA LYS A 238 17.49 -10.06 -15.45
C LYS A 238 16.02 -9.80 -15.06
N ARG A 239 15.32 -10.82 -14.58
CA ARG A 239 13.94 -10.71 -14.10
C ARG A 239 13.81 -9.71 -12.96
N ARG A 240 14.71 -9.74 -11.97
CA ARG A 240 14.73 -8.76 -10.88
C ARG A 240 14.95 -7.33 -11.37
N GLN A 241 15.79 -7.12 -12.38
CA GLN A 241 15.99 -5.80 -12.98
C GLN A 241 14.71 -5.31 -13.68
N GLU A 242 14.03 -6.17 -14.43
CA GLU A 242 12.76 -5.85 -15.09
C GLU A 242 11.66 -5.51 -14.05
N LEU A 243 11.55 -6.30 -13.00
CA LEU A 243 10.60 -6.06 -11.92
C LEU A 243 10.87 -4.73 -11.21
N ARG A 244 12.15 -4.41 -10.96
CA ARG A 244 12.55 -3.11 -10.40
C ARG A 244 12.16 -1.95 -11.32
N LYS A 245 12.39 -2.08 -12.63
CA LYS A 245 11.97 -1.07 -13.60
C LYS A 245 10.45 -0.87 -13.59
N LYS A 246 9.67 -1.94 -13.58
CA LYS A 246 8.20 -1.88 -13.49
C LYS A 246 7.75 -1.25 -12.16
N GLY A 247 8.39 -1.61 -11.05
CA GLY A 247 8.12 -1.00 -9.75
C GLY A 247 8.41 0.50 -9.71
N LEU A 248 9.49 0.94 -10.33
CA LEU A 248 9.83 2.36 -10.45
C LEU A 248 8.83 3.13 -11.33
N VAL A 249 8.33 2.51 -12.39
CA VAL A 249 7.28 3.10 -13.25
C VAL A 249 5.99 3.35 -12.48
N VAL A 250 5.65 2.46 -11.55
CA VAL A 250 4.45 2.61 -10.71
C VAL A 250 4.64 3.63 -9.58
N GLN A 251 5.87 3.83 -9.14
CA GLN A 251 6.18 4.89 -8.17
C GLN A 251 6.09 6.26 -8.86
N ARG A 252 5.30 7.15 -8.28
CA ARG A 252 5.22 8.52 -8.79
C ARG A 252 6.45 9.29 -8.36
N PRO A 253 7.23 9.84 -9.30
CA PRO A 253 8.36 10.70 -8.97
C PRO A 253 7.90 11.94 -8.22
N PRO A 254 8.74 12.55 -7.40
CA PRO A 254 8.49 13.86 -6.85
C PRO A 254 8.28 14.86 -8.00
N LEU A 255 7.29 15.71 -7.87
CA LEU A 255 7.12 16.84 -8.78
C LEU A 255 7.91 18.01 -8.21
N ASP A 256 8.78 18.57 -9.02
CA ASP A 256 9.45 19.86 -8.77
C ASP A 256 8.48 21.05 -8.99
N ILE A 257 7.21 20.87 -8.60
CA ILE A 257 6.20 21.93 -8.72
C ILE A 257 5.94 22.48 -7.33
N SER A 258 6.23 23.76 -7.16
CA SER A 258 5.76 24.52 -6.01
C SER A 258 4.23 24.45 -5.98
N ILE A 259 3.67 23.85 -4.90
CA ILE A 259 2.22 23.63 -4.73
C ILE A 259 1.48 24.96 -4.62
N HIS A 260 2.19 26.03 -4.28
CA HIS A 260 1.67 27.39 -4.19
C HIS A 260 2.82 28.39 -4.41
N GLN A 261 2.45 29.58 -4.86
CA GLN A 261 3.39 30.70 -5.04
C GLN A 261 3.55 31.56 -3.76
N ILE A 262 3.11 31.05 -2.61
CA ILE A 262 3.14 31.77 -1.33
C ILE A 262 4.59 31.91 -0.87
N GLN A 263 5.01 33.14 -0.59
CA GLN A 263 6.32 33.49 -0.07
C GLN A 263 6.24 33.77 1.44
N PRO A 264 7.34 33.65 2.19
CA PRO A 264 7.39 34.10 3.58
C PRO A 264 6.99 35.58 3.67
N GLY A 265 5.91 35.90 4.40
CA GLY A 265 5.33 37.24 4.53
C GLY A 265 3.97 37.39 3.86
N ASP A 266 3.54 36.45 3.05
CA ASP A 266 2.20 36.48 2.44
C ASP A 266 1.11 36.18 3.46
N GLN A 267 0.00 36.89 3.36
CA GLN A 267 -1.17 36.65 4.20
C GLN A 267 -2.00 35.50 3.60
N VAL A 268 -2.27 34.49 4.43
CA VAL A 268 -3.06 33.32 4.05
C VAL A 268 -4.29 33.17 4.95
N LEU A 269 -5.42 32.80 4.36
CA LEU A 269 -6.63 32.45 5.08
C LEU A 269 -6.55 30.99 5.54
N ILE A 270 -6.57 30.78 6.86
CA ILE A 270 -6.65 29.45 7.45
C ILE A 270 -8.13 29.11 7.66
N LYS A 271 -8.59 28.06 7.01
CA LYS A 271 -9.93 27.52 7.25
C LYS A 271 -9.88 26.72 8.55
N THR A 272 -10.48 27.28 9.61
CA THR A 272 -10.72 26.61 10.89
C THR A 272 -11.82 25.55 10.77
#